data_608d56be4ad439acab17b6917951022d
#
_entry.id   608d56be4ad439acab17b6917951022d
#
_cell.length_a   1.000
_cell.length_b   1.000
_cell.length_c   1.000
_cell.angle_alpha   90.00
_cell.angle_beta   90.00
_cell.angle_gamma   90.00
#
_symmetry.space_group_name_H-M   'P 1'
#
loop_
_entity.id
_entity.type
_entity.pdbx_description
1 polymer ?
#
loop_
_entity_poly.entity_id
_entity_poly.type
_entity_poly.pdbx_seq_one_letter_code
_entity_poly.pdbx_strand_id
1 'polypeptide(L)'
;AIGYKRPFTILDEAERERVLKRVLEELKLSSSAVPVDRILGLISQAKNAMTTPAKLSAAKFSPEMPRAQQLFGHYQQALKNLNAVDFDDLLLMPTELLRTRPDIREKYRQMFRYILVDEYQDTNPIQLAFLAELVAPPQLNLMVVGDDDQSIYGFRGAASDTILLFEKIYPTAKVITLEQNYRSVSNILRVANHVIGRNTKRKVKNLWSAHGDGPLVQHVALASDDEEAKWIANRIGSQQVTERRTLDQFAILFRAGNQARELEEALRARRLPYRLVGAQSLFDRKEIKDALCYLRLLLNPHDELALRRVINVPSRGIGITTMANIDQTAKEDSLALFEVVRRMSKQGKVAEKTRAGMLELTGVIDATRQRLREVDREALRPMLLHYLKEIGVERAIRADEPNPNVAEIRWKMVSELVEGIARAEEPESASAYAVLDRYVQSVTLDLTLIAQEREEENRNKITLMTLHSSKGLEFPVVFMCGMSEEQLPHRRAVEEGGGAAIAEERRLCYVGITRAREQLVLTRSRSANLRGERVTRKASRFLGEIPPELLEMLDASGVPTMPVAPDPTKLTNLEQIAKLQAMLQAKQKP
;
A
#
# COMPACT_ATOMS: atom_id res chain seq x y z
N ALA A 1 -15.84 20.00 -17.70
CA ALA A 1 -17.22 19.58 -17.52
C ALA A 1 -17.67 19.69 -16.05
N ILE A 2 -16.80 19.45 -15.07
CA ILE A 2 -17.09 19.45 -13.62
C ILE A 2 -16.42 20.61 -12.87
N GLY A 3 -15.94 21.64 -13.58
CA GLY A 3 -15.42 22.88 -13.00
C GLY A 3 -13.95 22.86 -12.60
N TYR A 4 -13.18 21.85 -13.00
CA TYR A 4 -11.71 21.80 -12.81
C TYR A 4 -10.98 22.33 -14.05
N LYS A 5 -9.87 23.02 -13.81
CA LYS A 5 -8.95 23.49 -14.85
C LYS A 5 -7.87 22.43 -15.11
N ARG A 6 -7.30 22.41 -16.30
CA ARG A 6 -6.13 21.60 -16.61
C ARG A 6 -4.86 22.48 -16.59
N PRO A 7 -3.77 22.01 -15.99
CA PRO A 7 -3.64 20.80 -15.15
C PRO A 7 -4.32 20.98 -13.78
N PHE A 8 -4.71 19.89 -13.14
CA PHE A 8 -5.15 19.83 -11.74
C PHE A 8 -4.14 19.04 -10.91
N THR A 9 -4.14 19.23 -9.60
CA THR A 9 -3.21 18.57 -8.68
C THR A 9 -3.88 17.36 -8.04
N ILE A 10 -3.15 16.24 -7.95
CA ILE A 10 -3.58 15.05 -7.18
C ILE A 10 -2.84 15.08 -5.84
N LEU A 11 -3.57 14.99 -4.74
CA LEU A 11 -3.02 15.10 -3.40
C LEU A 11 -2.61 13.74 -2.82
N ASP A 12 -1.42 13.71 -2.20
CA ASP A 12 -1.01 12.60 -1.34
C ASP A 12 -1.69 12.67 0.05
N GLU A 13 -1.49 11.65 0.89
CA GLU A 13 -2.10 11.57 2.21
C GLU A 13 -1.66 12.72 3.14
N ALA A 14 -0.38 13.11 3.10
CA ALA A 14 0.15 14.20 3.91
C ALA A 14 -0.40 15.57 3.45
N GLU A 15 -0.65 15.71 2.16
CA GLU A 15 -1.25 16.93 1.59
C GLU A 15 -2.74 17.03 1.94
N ARG A 16 -3.47 15.90 1.90
CA ARG A 16 -4.86 15.81 2.38
C ARG A 16 -4.98 16.24 3.84
N GLU A 17 -4.07 15.77 4.70
CA GLU A 17 -4.03 16.20 6.11
C GLU A 17 -3.83 17.71 6.25
N ARG A 18 -2.91 18.28 5.47
CA ARG A 18 -2.66 19.73 5.48
C ARG A 18 -3.88 20.54 5.07
N VAL A 19 -4.57 20.08 4.02
CA VAL A 19 -5.83 20.72 3.58
C VAL A 19 -6.87 20.66 4.69
N LEU A 20 -7.08 19.50 5.33
CA LEU A 20 -8.06 19.39 6.40
C LEU A 20 -7.67 20.22 7.64
N LYS A 21 -6.38 20.28 8.02
CA LYS A 21 -5.90 21.13 9.10
C LYS A 21 -6.18 22.62 8.82
N ARG A 22 -5.97 23.06 7.59
CA ARG A 22 -6.33 24.42 7.16
C ARG A 22 -7.84 24.69 7.23
N VAL A 23 -8.68 23.74 6.81
CA VAL A 23 -10.14 23.84 6.96
C VAL A 23 -10.54 23.98 8.43
N LEU A 24 -9.88 23.25 9.35
CA LEU A 24 -10.11 23.37 10.79
C LEU A 24 -9.73 24.77 11.29
N GLU A 25 -8.60 25.32 10.86
CA GLU A 25 -8.15 26.69 11.21
C GLU A 25 -9.15 27.74 10.73
N GLU A 26 -9.61 27.65 9.48
CA GLU A 26 -10.60 28.57 8.89
C GLU A 26 -11.94 28.53 9.65
N LEU A 27 -12.32 27.37 10.17
CA LEU A 27 -13.51 27.18 11.01
C LEU A 27 -13.28 27.47 12.50
N LYS A 28 -12.06 27.94 12.87
CA LYS A 28 -11.63 28.19 14.27
C LYS A 28 -11.78 26.98 15.18
N LEU A 29 -11.56 25.78 14.64
CA LEU A 29 -11.59 24.53 15.37
C LEU A 29 -10.15 24.10 15.69
N SER A 30 -9.90 23.71 16.96
CA SER A 30 -8.56 23.29 17.37
C SER A 30 -8.13 22.01 16.63
N SER A 31 -7.08 22.08 15.85
CA SER A 31 -6.51 20.92 15.14
C SER A 31 -5.89 19.90 16.10
N SER A 32 -5.45 20.32 17.30
CA SER A 32 -4.87 19.42 18.30
C SER A 32 -5.90 18.50 18.99
N ALA A 33 -7.17 18.89 18.98
CA ALA A 33 -8.27 18.13 19.57
C ALA A 33 -9.01 17.23 18.56
N VAL A 34 -8.63 17.29 17.28
CA VAL A 34 -9.33 16.59 16.19
C VAL A 34 -8.40 15.54 15.57
N PRO A 35 -8.74 14.25 15.63
CA PRO A 35 -7.97 13.18 15.00
C PRO A 35 -8.12 13.22 13.47
N VAL A 36 -7.29 14.04 12.83
CA VAL A 36 -7.36 14.38 11.39
C VAL A 36 -7.33 13.13 10.50
N ASP A 37 -6.45 12.20 10.81
CA ASP A 37 -6.30 10.92 10.12
C ASP A 37 -7.60 10.09 10.13
N ARG A 38 -8.27 10.01 11.28
CA ARG A 38 -9.54 9.29 11.42
C ARG A 38 -10.67 9.97 10.64
N ILE A 39 -10.73 11.30 10.67
CA ILE A 39 -11.73 12.05 9.92
C ILE A 39 -11.53 11.87 8.41
N LEU A 40 -10.29 11.95 7.92
CA LEU A 40 -9.98 11.67 6.51
C LEU A 40 -10.34 10.23 6.12
N GLY A 41 -10.10 9.27 7.03
CA GLY A 41 -10.53 7.88 6.83
C GLY A 41 -12.05 7.74 6.67
N LEU A 42 -12.85 8.46 7.48
CA LEU A 42 -14.32 8.46 7.37
C LEU A 42 -14.79 9.17 6.08
N ILE A 43 -14.14 10.25 5.68
CA ILE A 43 -14.41 10.95 4.41
C ILE A 43 -14.13 10.02 3.24
N SER A 44 -12.99 9.33 3.24
CA SER A 44 -12.61 8.36 2.21
C SER A 44 -13.62 7.20 2.14
N GLN A 45 -14.03 6.63 3.28
CA GLN A 45 -15.06 5.59 3.32
C GLN A 45 -16.38 6.09 2.72
N ALA A 46 -16.79 7.33 3.02
CA ALA A 46 -18.01 7.91 2.48
C ALA A 46 -17.93 8.10 0.96
N LYS A 47 -16.80 8.60 0.43
CA LYS A 47 -16.55 8.72 -1.01
C LYS A 47 -16.60 7.36 -1.70
N ASN A 48 -15.90 6.37 -1.17
CA ASN A 48 -15.86 5.01 -1.72
C ASN A 48 -17.22 4.29 -1.67
N ALA A 49 -18.06 4.63 -0.69
CA ALA A 49 -19.45 4.17 -0.62
C ALA A 49 -20.43 5.06 -1.42
N MET A 50 -19.93 6.08 -2.13
CA MET A 50 -20.74 7.06 -2.88
C MET A 50 -21.86 7.69 -2.02
N THR A 51 -21.52 8.07 -0.78
CA THR A 51 -22.45 8.60 0.21
C THR A 51 -21.81 9.73 1.02
N THR A 52 -22.45 10.14 2.10
CA THR A 52 -21.89 11.09 3.07
C THR A 52 -21.53 10.37 4.37
N PRO A 53 -20.61 10.91 5.19
CA PRO A 53 -20.27 10.29 6.47
C PRO A 53 -21.49 9.96 7.35
N ALA A 54 -22.50 10.82 7.37
CA ALA A 54 -23.74 10.58 8.15
C ALA A 54 -24.56 9.37 7.69
N LYS A 55 -24.41 8.95 6.44
CA LYS A 55 -25.14 7.81 5.85
C LYS A 55 -24.33 6.52 5.86
N LEU A 56 -23.09 6.55 6.37
CA LEU A 56 -22.34 5.33 6.60
C LEU A 56 -23.05 4.48 7.66
N SER A 57 -23.06 3.17 7.43
CA SER A 57 -23.80 2.22 8.28
C SER A 57 -23.44 2.37 9.77
N ALA A 58 -24.45 2.33 10.63
CA ALA A 58 -24.32 2.41 12.10
C ALA A 58 -23.43 1.31 12.70
N ALA A 59 -23.16 0.21 11.97
CA ALA A 59 -22.22 -0.83 12.39
C ALA A 59 -20.76 -0.34 12.50
N LYS A 60 -20.47 0.85 11.99
CA LYS A 60 -19.16 1.53 12.08
C LYS A 60 -19.28 2.84 12.87
N PHE A 61 -20.05 2.85 13.94
CA PHE A 61 -20.21 4.04 14.76
C PHE A 61 -18.84 4.50 15.30
N SER A 62 -18.39 5.67 14.84
CA SER A 62 -17.17 6.32 15.30
C SER A 62 -17.55 7.62 16.01
N PRO A 63 -16.97 7.94 17.16
CA PRO A 63 -17.17 9.23 17.84
C PRO A 63 -16.87 10.44 16.94
N GLU A 64 -16.03 10.25 15.94
CA GLU A 64 -15.61 11.28 14.98
C GLU A 64 -16.63 11.50 13.83
N MET A 65 -17.64 10.64 13.68
CA MET A 65 -18.61 10.69 12.58
C MET A 65 -19.33 12.05 12.44
N PRO A 66 -19.86 12.67 13.52
CA PRO A 66 -20.50 13.99 13.41
C PRO A 66 -19.53 15.06 12.91
N ARG A 67 -18.26 14.98 13.33
CA ARG A 67 -17.21 15.90 12.90
C ARG A 67 -16.84 15.67 11.43
N ALA A 68 -16.71 14.43 10.99
CA ALA A 68 -16.47 14.09 9.61
C ALA A 68 -17.60 14.60 8.70
N GLN A 69 -18.87 14.48 9.14
CA GLN A 69 -20.02 15.00 8.39
C GLN A 69 -19.96 16.54 8.27
N GLN A 70 -19.63 17.24 9.34
CA GLN A 70 -19.48 18.70 9.34
C GLN A 70 -18.38 19.16 8.37
N LEU A 71 -17.25 18.46 8.37
CA LEU A 71 -16.06 18.85 7.60
C LEU A 71 -16.08 18.40 6.15
N PHE A 72 -16.89 17.40 5.79
CA PHE A 72 -16.91 16.81 4.45
C PHE A 72 -17.11 17.85 3.34
N GLY A 73 -18.15 18.70 3.46
CA GLY A 73 -18.45 19.74 2.47
C GLY A 73 -17.35 20.81 2.38
N HIS A 74 -16.82 21.24 3.53
CA HIS A 74 -15.73 22.23 3.57
C HIS A 74 -14.43 21.66 2.97
N TYR A 75 -14.11 20.40 3.24
CA TYR A 75 -12.96 19.72 2.65
C TYR A 75 -13.08 19.63 1.12
N GLN A 76 -14.24 19.20 0.60
CA GLN A 76 -14.46 19.14 -0.86
C GLN A 76 -14.38 20.52 -1.51
N GLN A 77 -14.91 21.56 -0.86
CA GLN A 77 -14.81 22.92 -1.37
C GLN A 77 -13.35 23.42 -1.35
N ALA A 78 -12.58 23.09 -0.31
CA ALA A 78 -11.17 23.43 -0.24
C ALA A 78 -10.38 22.76 -1.38
N LEU A 79 -10.61 21.47 -1.65
CA LEU A 79 -10.01 20.78 -2.80
C LEU A 79 -10.33 21.48 -4.12
N LYS A 80 -11.59 21.84 -4.32
CA LYS A 80 -12.04 22.51 -5.53
C LYS A 80 -11.40 23.88 -5.71
N ASN A 81 -11.27 24.67 -4.63
CA ASN A 81 -10.62 25.97 -4.63
C ASN A 81 -9.12 25.89 -4.98
N LEU A 82 -8.45 24.80 -4.54
CA LEU A 82 -7.07 24.50 -4.86
C LEU A 82 -6.88 23.92 -6.27
N ASN A 83 -7.97 23.70 -7.01
CA ASN A 83 -7.97 22.93 -8.27
C ASN A 83 -7.28 21.56 -8.09
N ALA A 84 -7.55 20.91 -6.97
CA ALA A 84 -6.93 19.65 -6.55
C ALA A 84 -7.99 18.58 -6.29
N VAL A 85 -7.59 17.33 -6.44
CA VAL A 85 -8.39 16.13 -6.17
C VAL A 85 -7.60 15.19 -5.28
N ASP A 86 -8.27 14.40 -4.45
CA ASP A 86 -7.64 13.26 -3.78
C ASP A 86 -7.84 11.96 -4.59
N PHE A 87 -7.23 10.86 -4.13
CA PHE A 87 -7.33 9.57 -4.84
C PHE A 87 -8.77 9.05 -4.96
N ASP A 88 -9.62 9.30 -3.95
CA ASP A 88 -11.02 8.88 -4.00
C ASP A 88 -11.80 9.66 -5.06
N ASP A 89 -11.48 10.93 -5.26
CA ASP A 89 -12.09 11.79 -6.28
C ASP A 89 -11.77 11.33 -7.72
N LEU A 90 -10.63 10.65 -7.93
CA LEU A 90 -10.28 10.09 -9.24
C LEU A 90 -11.25 9.01 -9.73
N LEU A 91 -11.99 8.41 -8.80
CA LEU A 91 -13.07 7.46 -9.10
C LEU A 91 -14.44 8.11 -8.98
N LEU A 92 -14.66 8.90 -7.93
CA LEU A 92 -15.96 9.51 -7.65
C LEU A 92 -16.38 10.47 -8.76
N MET A 93 -15.51 11.41 -9.13
CA MET A 93 -15.85 12.43 -10.12
C MET A 93 -16.08 11.89 -11.54
N PRO A 94 -15.27 10.97 -12.08
CA PRO A 94 -15.58 10.33 -13.34
C PRO A 94 -16.89 9.52 -13.30
N THR A 95 -17.16 8.82 -12.20
CA THR A 95 -18.42 8.08 -12.04
C THR A 95 -19.62 9.03 -12.09
N GLU A 96 -19.59 10.13 -11.34
CA GLU A 96 -20.63 11.15 -11.36
C GLU A 96 -20.74 11.83 -12.73
N LEU A 97 -19.62 12.10 -13.40
CA LEU A 97 -19.59 12.67 -14.74
C LEU A 97 -20.30 11.75 -15.75
N LEU A 98 -20.00 10.46 -15.72
CA LEU A 98 -20.64 9.49 -16.61
C LEU A 98 -22.15 9.35 -16.32
N ARG A 99 -22.56 9.46 -15.05
CA ARG A 99 -23.98 9.45 -14.67
C ARG A 99 -24.74 10.69 -15.15
N THR A 100 -24.14 11.85 -15.01
CA THR A 100 -24.80 13.15 -15.28
C THR A 100 -24.67 13.61 -16.72
N ARG A 101 -23.73 13.05 -17.50
CA ARG A 101 -23.45 13.43 -18.90
C ARG A 101 -23.56 12.22 -19.82
N PRO A 102 -24.77 11.92 -20.32
CA PRO A 102 -25.01 10.79 -21.23
C PRO A 102 -24.17 10.85 -22.51
N ASP A 103 -23.88 12.03 -23.01
CA ASP A 103 -23.04 12.28 -24.20
C ASP A 103 -21.59 11.80 -23.95
N ILE A 104 -21.04 12.08 -22.78
CA ILE A 104 -19.69 11.64 -22.40
C ILE A 104 -19.70 10.13 -22.14
N ARG A 105 -20.69 9.63 -21.43
CA ARG A 105 -20.85 8.20 -21.16
C ARG A 105 -20.88 7.38 -22.44
N GLU A 106 -21.74 7.77 -23.38
CA GLU A 106 -21.87 7.07 -24.66
C GLU A 106 -20.58 7.08 -25.46
N LYS A 107 -19.87 8.22 -25.49
CA LYS A 107 -18.54 8.31 -26.11
C LYS A 107 -17.58 7.24 -25.57
N TYR A 108 -17.51 7.08 -24.24
CA TYR A 108 -16.59 6.11 -23.64
C TYR A 108 -17.08 4.67 -23.80
N ARG A 109 -18.39 4.40 -23.82
CA ARG A 109 -18.95 3.08 -24.14
C ARG A 109 -18.62 2.65 -25.57
N GLN A 110 -18.65 3.57 -26.52
CA GLN A 110 -18.24 3.29 -27.90
C GLN A 110 -16.73 3.09 -28.04
N MET A 111 -15.94 3.80 -27.22
CA MET A 111 -14.48 3.68 -27.21
C MET A 111 -14.05 2.34 -26.60
N PHE A 112 -14.61 1.96 -25.45
CA PHE A 112 -14.29 0.74 -24.71
C PHE A 112 -15.29 -0.38 -25.02
N ARG A 113 -15.10 -1.03 -26.17
CA ARG A 113 -16.00 -2.10 -26.64
C ARG A 113 -15.86 -3.40 -25.87
N TYR A 114 -14.70 -3.66 -25.28
CA TYR A 114 -14.39 -4.81 -24.45
C TYR A 114 -13.74 -4.31 -23.16
N ILE A 115 -14.22 -4.79 -22.04
CA ILE A 115 -13.70 -4.43 -20.72
C ILE A 115 -13.27 -5.72 -20.03
N LEU A 116 -12.00 -5.74 -19.60
CA LEU A 116 -11.43 -6.83 -18.83
C LEU A 116 -11.03 -6.27 -17.46
N VAL A 117 -11.45 -6.95 -16.40
CA VAL A 117 -11.13 -6.55 -15.03
C VAL A 117 -10.42 -7.71 -14.35
N ASP A 118 -9.19 -7.46 -13.93
CA ASP A 118 -8.42 -8.38 -13.13
C ASP A 118 -8.60 -8.08 -11.63
N GLU A 119 -8.28 -9.03 -10.77
CA GLU A 119 -8.41 -8.95 -9.31
C GLU A 119 -9.80 -8.43 -8.86
N TYR A 120 -10.86 -8.90 -9.54
CA TYR A 120 -12.22 -8.39 -9.34
C TYR A 120 -12.73 -8.49 -7.90
N GLN A 121 -12.23 -9.45 -7.11
CA GLN A 121 -12.56 -9.62 -5.69
C GLN A 121 -12.09 -8.47 -4.80
N ASP A 122 -11.17 -7.62 -5.27
CA ASP A 122 -10.65 -6.47 -4.53
C ASP A 122 -11.36 -5.15 -4.87
N THR A 123 -12.35 -5.20 -5.76
CA THR A 123 -13.08 -4.01 -6.15
C THR A 123 -13.95 -3.47 -5.02
N ASN A 124 -13.95 -2.16 -4.89
CA ASN A 124 -14.80 -1.44 -3.94
C ASN A 124 -16.09 -0.90 -4.62
N PRO A 125 -17.10 -0.44 -3.85
CA PRO A 125 -18.39 -0.01 -4.40
C PRO A 125 -18.29 1.07 -5.49
N ILE A 126 -17.37 2.03 -5.37
CA ILE A 126 -17.23 3.10 -6.37
C ILE A 126 -16.62 2.58 -7.67
N GLN A 127 -15.66 1.64 -7.61
CA GLN A 127 -15.10 0.99 -8.80
C GLN A 127 -16.17 0.18 -9.53
N LEU A 128 -17.01 -0.54 -8.78
CA LEU A 128 -18.17 -1.25 -9.36
C LEU A 128 -19.17 -0.30 -10.01
N ALA A 129 -19.44 0.83 -9.36
CA ALA A 129 -20.33 1.84 -9.91
C ALA A 129 -19.74 2.48 -11.18
N PHE A 130 -18.44 2.77 -11.20
CA PHE A 130 -17.75 3.26 -12.40
C PHE A 130 -17.83 2.25 -13.54
N LEU A 131 -17.56 0.97 -13.24
CA LEU A 131 -17.68 -0.11 -14.22
C LEU A 131 -19.11 -0.22 -14.78
N ALA A 132 -20.12 -0.14 -13.91
CA ALA A 132 -21.53 -0.20 -14.32
C ALA A 132 -21.95 0.93 -15.27
N GLU A 133 -21.33 2.12 -15.15
CA GLU A 133 -21.60 3.21 -16.12
C GLU A 133 -20.99 2.95 -17.50
N LEU A 134 -19.93 2.16 -17.57
CA LEU A 134 -19.26 1.81 -18.83
C LEU A 134 -19.87 0.56 -19.50
N VAL A 135 -20.33 -0.40 -18.70
CA VAL A 135 -20.94 -1.66 -19.18
C VAL A 135 -22.45 -1.50 -19.25
N ALA A 136 -23.02 -1.61 -20.44
CA ALA A 136 -24.46 -1.49 -20.61
C ALA A 136 -25.02 -2.46 -21.66
N PRO A 137 -26.27 -2.92 -21.49
CA PRO A 137 -26.98 -3.61 -22.55
C PRO A 137 -27.09 -2.74 -23.82
N PRO A 138 -27.13 -3.34 -25.03
CA PRO A 138 -27.12 -4.78 -25.28
C PRO A 138 -25.71 -5.40 -25.32
N GLN A 139 -24.64 -4.62 -25.25
CA GLN A 139 -23.25 -5.05 -25.42
C GLN A 139 -22.58 -5.21 -24.06
N LEU A 140 -22.88 -6.30 -23.34
CA LEU A 140 -22.23 -6.66 -22.07
C LEU A 140 -20.88 -7.37 -22.33
N ASN A 141 -19.96 -6.72 -23.04
CA ASN A 141 -18.61 -7.27 -23.29
C ASN A 141 -17.70 -7.07 -22.08
N LEU A 142 -18.05 -7.71 -20.97
CA LEU A 142 -17.32 -7.67 -19.72
C LEU A 142 -16.74 -9.05 -19.41
N MET A 143 -15.44 -9.12 -19.18
CA MET A 143 -14.75 -10.27 -18.62
C MET A 143 -14.14 -9.86 -17.28
N VAL A 144 -14.35 -10.65 -16.25
CA VAL A 144 -13.71 -10.45 -14.94
C VAL A 144 -12.92 -11.68 -14.58
N VAL A 145 -11.76 -11.46 -13.98
CA VAL A 145 -10.89 -12.50 -13.42
C VAL A 145 -10.67 -12.19 -11.95
N GLY A 146 -10.68 -13.22 -11.11
CA GLY A 146 -10.43 -13.03 -9.69
C GLY A 146 -10.51 -14.31 -8.89
N ASP A 147 -10.06 -14.23 -7.66
CA ASP A 147 -10.04 -15.33 -6.70
C ASP A 147 -10.60 -14.86 -5.35
N ASP A 148 -11.79 -15.32 -4.99
CA ASP A 148 -12.46 -14.98 -3.72
C ASP A 148 -11.63 -15.40 -2.49
N ASP A 149 -10.79 -16.42 -2.61
CA ASP A 149 -9.88 -16.85 -1.56
C ASP A 149 -8.67 -15.90 -1.38
N GLN A 150 -8.45 -14.96 -2.31
CA GLN A 150 -7.43 -13.91 -2.25
C GLN A 150 -8.00 -12.52 -1.96
N SER A 151 -9.27 -12.41 -1.56
CA SER A 151 -9.87 -11.14 -1.13
C SER A 151 -9.38 -10.75 0.27
N ILE A 152 -8.36 -9.87 0.34
CA ILE A 152 -7.66 -9.47 1.56
C ILE A 152 -7.65 -7.95 1.80
N TYR A 153 -8.43 -7.18 1.03
CA TYR A 153 -8.52 -5.73 1.14
C TYR A 153 -9.85 -5.22 1.70
N GLY A 154 -10.53 -6.04 2.51
CA GLY A 154 -11.78 -5.65 3.19
C GLY A 154 -11.61 -4.41 4.07
N PHE A 155 -10.44 -4.23 4.70
CA PHE A 155 -10.10 -3.04 5.48
C PHE A 155 -9.99 -1.75 4.64
N ARG A 156 -9.81 -1.84 3.31
CA ARG A 156 -9.86 -0.73 2.34
C ARG A 156 -11.23 -0.52 1.71
N GLY A 157 -12.25 -1.25 2.17
CA GLY A 157 -13.61 -1.14 1.65
C GLY A 157 -13.91 -2.06 0.46
N ALA A 158 -13.00 -2.99 0.10
CA ALA A 158 -13.33 -4.04 -0.84
C ALA A 158 -14.50 -4.88 -0.28
N ALA A 159 -15.49 -5.15 -1.11
CA ALA A 159 -16.62 -5.98 -0.72
C ALA A 159 -16.23 -7.45 -0.95
N SER A 160 -15.94 -8.18 0.12
CA SER A 160 -15.46 -9.57 0.06
C SER A 160 -16.33 -10.53 -0.76
N ASP A 161 -17.60 -10.18 -0.94
CA ASP A 161 -18.58 -10.99 -1.64
C ASP A 161 -18.77 -10.59 -3.11
N THR A 162 -18.03 -9.58 -3.61
CA THR A 162 -18.25 -8.99 -4.95
C THR A 162 -18.20 -10.04 -6.06
N ILE A 163 -17.17 -10.87 -6.07
CA ILE A 163 -17.02 -11.92 -7.11
C ILE A 163 -18.07 -13.01 -6.94
N LEU A 164 -18.49 -13.32 -5.71
CA LEU A 164 -19.55 -14.30 -5.44
C LEU A 164 -20.93 -13.79 -5.88
N LEU A 165 -21.13 -12.48 -5.94
CA LEU A 165 -22.37 -11.85 -6.38
C LEU A 165 -22.40 -11.60 -7.90
N PHE A 166 -21.30 -11.80 -8.61
CA PHE A 166 -21.18 -11.51 -10.04
C PHE A 166 -22.24 -12.21 -10.88
N GLU A 167 -22.46 -13.50 -10.64
CA GLU A 167 -23.48 -14.30 -11.35
C GLU A 167 -24.91 -13.85 -11.06
N LYS A 168 -25.16 -13.21 -9.90
CA LYS A 168 -26.46 -12.62 -9.59
C LYS A 168 -26.68 -11.30 -10.31
N ILE A 169 -25.60 -10.52 -10.48
CA ILE A 169 -25.65 -9.24 -11.20
C ILE A 169 -25.71 -9.47 -12.71
N TYR A 170 -24.99 -10.49 -13.21
CA TYR A 170 -24.92 -10.86 -14.62
C TYR A 170 -25.34 -12.32 -14.82
N PRO A 171 -26.66 -12.63 -14.83
CA PRO A 171 -27.15 -14.02 -14.85
C PRO A 171 -26.78 -14.82 -16.12
N THR A 172 -26.42 -14.12 -17.20
CA THR A 172 -25.97 -14.74 -18.47
C THR A 172 -24.48 -14.96 -18.55
N ALA A 173 -23.72 -14.61 -17.51
CA ALA A 173 -22.28 -14.76 -17.49
C ALA A 173 -21.88 -16.24 -17.54
N LYS A 174 -20.89 -16.55 -18.38
CA LYS A 174 -20.26 -17.87 -18.40
C LYS A 174 -19.14 -17.89 -17.38
N VAL A 175 -19.22 -18.79 -16.39
CA VAL A 175 -18.20 -18.96 -15.38
C VAL A 175 -17.27 -20.11 -15.76
N ILE A 176 -15.97 -19.87 -15.67
CA ILE A 176 -14.91 -20.84 -15.91
C ILE A 176 -14.02 -20.87 -14.68
N THR A 177 -13.93 -22.02 -14.02
CA THR A 177 -13.05 -22.21 -12.86
C THR A 177 -11.68 -22.69 -13.32
N LEU A 178 -10.61 -21.98 -12.93
CA LEU A 178 -9.23 -22.35 -13.24
C LEU A 178 -8.64 -23.02 -12.00
N GLU A 179 -8.51 -24.34 -12.00
CA GLU A 179 -8.01 -25.10 -10.85
C GLU A 179 -6.56 -25.56 -11.00
N GLN A 180 -6.03 -25.57 -12.23
CA GLN A 180 -4.64 -25.91 -12.46
C GLN A 180 -3.74 -24.74 -12.07
N ASN A 181 -2.86 -24.98 -11.10
CA ASN A 181 -1.85 -24.02 -10.65
C ASN A 181 -0.50 -24.33 -11.32
N TYR A 182 0.13 -23.32 -11.88
CA TYR A 182 1.42 -23.41 -12.58
C TYR A 182 2.59 -22.83 -11.77
N ARG A 183 2.35 -22.41 -10.52
CA ARG A 183 3.33 -21.77 -9.65
C ARG A 183 3.96 -22.75 -8.68
N SER A 184 3.15 -23.40 -7.87
CA SER A 184 3.57 -24.13 -6.68
C SER A 184 3.58 -25.64 -6.90
N VAL A 185 4.44 -26.35 -6.17
CA VAL A 185 4.40 -27.81 -6.05
C VAL A 185 3.18 -28.28 -5.26
N SER A 186 2.78 -29.54 -5.44
CA SER A 186 1.49 -30.08 -4.95
C SER A 186 1.36 -30.05 -3.43
N ASN A 187 2.43 -30.29 -2.66
CA ASN A 187 2.36 -30.29 -1.19
C ASN A 187 2.01 -28.91 -0.63
N ILE A 188 2.49 -27.84 -1.24
CA ILE A 188 2.14 -26.45 -0.86
C ILE A 188 0.65 -26.21 -1.14
N LEU A 189 0.14 -26.64 -2.29
CA LEU A 189 -1.27 -26.47 -2.64
C LEU A 189 -2.21 -27.31 -1.76
N ARG A 190 -1.79 -28.52 -1.37
CA ARG A 190 -2.57 -29.33 -0.41
C ARG A 190 -2.72 -28.59 0.93
N VAL A 191 -1.63 -28.04 1.47
CA VAL A 191 -1.69 -27.21 2.69
C VAL A 191 -2.60 -25.99 2.48
N ALA A 192 -2.46 -25.27 1.37
CA ALA A 192 -3.29 -24.11 1.05
C ALA A 192 -4.78 -24.47 0.97
N ASN A 193 -5.13 -25.57 0.27
CA ASN A 193 -6.50 -26.04 0.14
C ASN A 193 -7.11 -26.43 1.50
N HIS A 194 -6.34 -27.08 2.39
CA HIS A 194 -6.82 -27.44 3.73
C HIS A 194 -7.11 -26.22 4.60
N VAL A 195 -6.21 -25.23 4.60
CA VAL A 195 -6.39 -23.99 5.36
C VAL A 195 -7.62 -23.24 4.84
N ILE A 196 -7.68 -22.95 3.54
CA ILE A 196 -8.75 -22.12 2.98
C ILE A 196 -10.11 -22.82 2.96
N GLY A 197 -10.12 -24.14 2.90
CA GLY A 197 -11.33 -24.97 2.93
C GLY A 197 -12.17 -24.80 4.21
N ARG A 198 -11.61 -24.23 5.28
CA ARG A 198 -12.34 -23.89 6.51
C ARG A 198 -13.22 -22.64 6.38
N ASN A 199 -13.03 -21.83 5.36
CA ASN A 199 -13.93 -20.74 5.06
C ASN A 199 -15.21 -21.25 4.40
N THR A 200 -16.36 -20.84 4.92
CA THR A 200 -17.68 -21.30 4.44
C THR A 200 -18.22 -20.48 3.27
N LYS A 201 -17.89 -19.17 3.24
CA LYS A 201 -18.30 -18.27 2.15
C LYS A 201 -17.20 -18.22 1.10
N ARG A 202 -17.22 -19.16 0.17
CA ARG A 202 -16.27 -19.23 -0.95
C ARG A 202 -16.84 -20.03 -2.12
N LYS A 203 -16.31 -19.80 -3.31
CA LYS A 203 -16.54 -20.66 -4.48
C LYS A 203 -15.66 -21.90 -4.31
N VAL A 204 -16.29 -23.08 -4.27
CA VAL A 204 -15.53 -24.32 -4.08
C VAL A 204 -14.64 -24.55 -5.29
N LYS A 205 -13.36 -24.67 -5.03
CA LYS A 205 -12.30 -25.02 -6.00
C LYS A 205 -11.19 -25.75 -5.26
N ASN A 206 -10.49 -26.61 -5.97
CA ASN A 206 -9.38 -27.39 -5.43
C ASN A 206 -8.17 -27.24 -6.35
N LEU A 207 -7.19 -26.44 -5.90
CA LEU A 207 -6.00 -26.19 -6.69
C LEU A 207 -5.14 -27.46 -6.77
N TRP A 208 -4.68 -27.78 -7.97
CA TRP A 208 -3.76 -28.86 -8.24
C TRP A 208 -2.62 -28.42 -9.17
N SER A 209 -1.50 -29.11 -9.15
CA SER A 209 -0.31 -28.79 -9.94
C SER A 209 0.26 -30.03 -10.63
N ALA A 210 0.83 -29.81 -11.81
CA ALA A 210 1.61 -30.80 -12.56
C ALA A 210 3.12 -30.77 -12.19
N HIS A 211 3.57 -29.88 -11.30
CA HIS A 211 4.98 -29.75 -10.90
C HIS A 211 5.48 -30.81 -9.91
N GLY A 212 4.69 -31.87 -9.69
CA GLY A 212 5.03 -32.94 -8.73
C GLY A 212 4.72 -32.54 -7.28
N ASP A 213 5.01 -33.48 -6.35
CA ASP A 213 4.67 -33.26 -4.95
C ASP A 213 5.56 -32.21 -4.28
N GLY A 214 6.83 -32.16 -4.62
CA GLY A 214 7.81 -31.31 -3.95
C GLY A 214 8.06 -31.74 -2.49
N PRO A 215 8.87 -30.98 -1.72
CA PRO A 215 9.09 -31.24 -0.30
C PRO A 215 7.81 -30.99 0.51
N LEU A 216 7.70 -31.65 1.67
CA LEU A 216 6.67 -31.32 2.66
C LEU A 216 6.87 -29.88 3.16
N VAL A 217 5.77 -29.25 3.59
CA VAL A 217 5.85 -27.93 4.22
C VAL A 217 6.52 -28.04 5.58
N GLN A 218 7.60 -27.29 5.78
CA GLN A 218 8.37 -27.35 7.02
C GLN A 218 7.74 -26.50 8.11
N HIS A 219 7.71 -26.97 9.35
CA HIS A 219 7.28 -26.20 10.50
C HIS A 219 8.28 -26.30 11.65
N VAL A 220 8.65 -25.14 12.22
CA VAL A 220 9.54 -25.07 13.39
C VAL A 220 8.98 -24.12 14.44
N ALA A 221 9.10 -24.52 15.72
CA ALA A 221 8.69 -23.71 16.87
C ALA A 221 9.90 -23.37 17.73
N LEU A 222 10.26 -22.10 17.78
CA LEU A 222 11.45 -21.56 18.44
C LEU A 222 11.09 -20.91 19.78
N ALA A 223 12.05 -20.67 20.65
CA ALA A 223 11.76 -20.22 22.01
C ALA A 223 11.32 -18.75 22.07
N SER A 224 11.83 -17.89 21.18
CA SER A 224 11.51 -16.46 21.14
C SER A 224 11.50 -15.89 19.71
N ASP A 225 11.01 -14.64 19.54
CA ASP A 225 11.02 -13.91 18.26
C ASP A 225 12.47 -13.70 17.76
N ASP A 226 13.41 -13.40 18.63
CA ASP A 226 14.83 -13.25 18.31
C ASP A 226 15.45 -14.58 17.82
N GLU A 227 15.14 -15.70 18.47
CA GLU A 227 15.58 -17.01 18.01
C GLU A 227 14.93 -17.40 16.69
N GLU A 228 13.66 -17.03 16.46
CA GLU A 228 12.98 -17.24 15.19
C GLU A 228 13.69 -16.49 14.06
N ALA A 229 14.01 -15.22 14.26
CA ALA A 229 14.71 -14.41 13.29
C ALA A 229 16.14 -14.94 12.99
N LYS A 230 16.87 -15.32 14.02
CA LYS A 230 18.22 -15.92 13.89
C LYS A 230 18.18 -17.25 13.16
N TRP A 231 17.20 -18.09 13.47
CA TRP A 231 17.02 -19.39 12.80
C TRP A 231 16.76 -19.22 11.31
N ILE A 232 15.86 -18.30 10.93
CA ILE A 232 15.55 -17.98 9.53
C ILE A 232 16.80 -17.50 8.80
N ALA A 233 17.56 -16.55 9.38
CA ALA A 233 18.78 -16.03 8.78
C ALA A 233 19.85 -17.14 8.61
N ASN A 234 19.98 -18.04 9.59
CA ASN A 234 20.88 -19.17 9.54
C ASN A 234 20.48 -20.16 8.44
N ARG A 235 19.18 -20.48 8.33
CA ARG A 235 18.65 -21.40 7.34
C ARG A 235 18.87 -20.89 5.92
N ILE A 236 18.60 -19.60 5.67
CA ILE A 236 18.86 -18.95 4.38
C ILE A 236 20.36 -19.02 4.05
N GLY A 237 21.24 -18.63 4.97
CA GLY A 237 22.70 -18.71 4.76
C GLY A 237 23.18 -20.14 4.48
N SER A 238 22.61 -21.15 5.14
CA SER A 238 22.90 -22.55 4.86
C SER A 238 22.45 -22.96 3.45
N GLN A 239 21.21 -22.66 3.06
CA GLN A 239 20.69 -23.02 1.74
C GLN A 239 21.40 -22.29 0.60
N GLN A 240 21.87 -21.06 0.82
CA GLN A 240 22.71 -20.36 -0.13
C GLN A 240 23.97 -21.17 -0.48
N VAL A 241 24.58 -21.80 0.51
CA VAL A 241 25.81 -22.59 0.33
C VAL A 241 25.50 -24.01 -0.15
N THR A 242 24.60 -24.71 0.53
CA THR A 242 24.32 -26.13 0.29
C THR A 242 23.52 -26.38 -0.99
N GLU A 243 22.54 -25.51 -1.28
CA GLU A 243 21.65 -25.62 -2.44
C GLU A 243 22.04 -24.67 -3.58
N ARG A 244 23.10 -23.85 -3.39
CA ARG A 244 23.58 -22.83 -4.33
C ARG A 244 22.49 -21.85 -4.78
N ARG A 245 21.55 -21.52 -3.87
CA ARG A 245 20.48 -20.58 -4.14
C ARG A 245 21.01 -19.14 -4.08
N THR A 246 20.49 -18.29 -4.97
CA THR A 246 20.69 -16.84 -4.88
C THR A 246 19.74 -16.21 -3.87
N LEU A 247 20.12 -15.08 -3.27
CA LEU A 247 19.35 -14.48 -2.16
C LEU A 247 17.99 -13.91 -2.61
N ASP A 248 17.85 -13.53 -3.86
CA ASP A 248 16.58 -13.08 -4.47
C ASP A 248 15.52 -14.19 -4.58
N GLN A 249 15.93 -15.46 -4.44
CA GLN A 249 15.02 -16.60 -4.40
C GLN A 249 14.28 -16.74 -3.06
N PHE A 250 14.66 -15.96 -2.04
CA PHE A 250 14.09 -16.05 -0.70
C PHE A 250 13.17 -14.89 -0.38
N ALA A 251 12.01 -15.19 0.17
CA ALA A 251 11.14 -14.20 0.79
C ALA A 251 10.85 -14.55 2.25
N ILE A 252 10.82 -13.54 3.11
CA ILE A 252 10.37 -13.63 4.50
C ILE A 252 9.08 -12.82 4.62
N LEU A 253 7.97 -13.52 4.88
CA LEU A 253 6.65 -12.95 4.96
C LEU A 253 6.18 -12.87 6.41
N PHE A 254 5.66 -11.72 6.80
CA PHE A 254 5.15 -11.47 8.16
C PHE A 254 3.82 -10.70 8.10
N ARG A 255 3.06 -10.77 9.20
CA ARG A 255 1.72 -10.14 9.27
C ARG A 255 1.78 -8.63 9.53
N ALA A 256 2.67 -8.19 10.37
CA ALA A 256 2.76 -6.80 10.80
C ALA A 256 4.19 -6.26 10.72
N GLY A 257 4.34 -4.99 10.35
CA GLY A 257 5.64 -4.36 10.09
C GLY A 257 6.58 -4.32 11.30
N ASN A 258 6.05 -4.38 12.53
CA ASN A 258 6.88 -4.45 13.74
C ASN A 258 7.69 -5.75 13.87
N GLN A 259 7.31 -6.82 13.16
CA GLN A 259 8.06 -8.08 13.11
C GLN A 259 9.33 -7.98 12.26
N ALA A 260 9.45 -6.96 11.41
CA ALA A 260 10.60 -6.80 10.52
C ALA A 260 11.89 -6.50 11.26
N ARG A 261 11.84 -5.85 12.41
CA ARG A 261 13.03 -5.37 13.14
C ARG A 261 13.98 -6.50 13.52
N GLU A 262 13.46 -7.52 14.20
CA GLU A 262 14.27 -8.67 14.64
C GLU A 262 14.87 -9.43 13.44
N LEU A 263 14.10 -9.54 12.34
CA LEU A 263 14.55 -10.14 11.08
C LEU A 263 15.69 -9.33 10.45
N GLU A 264 15.55 -8.01 10.38
CA GLU A 264 16.58 -7.12 9.85
C GLU A 264 17.87 -7.20 10.70
N GLU A 265 17.76 -7.21 12.03
CA GLU A 265 18.90 -7.35 12.95
C GLU A 265 19.61 -8.69 12.73
N ALA A 266 18.88 -9.80 12.61
CA ALA A 266 19.44 -11.13 12.37
C ALA A 266 20.15 -11.25 11.01
N LEU A 267 19.53 -10.69 9.93
CA LEU A 267 20.12 -10.70 8.60
C LEU A 267 21.39 -9.84 8.53
N ARG A 268 21.40 -8.67 9.17
CA ARG A 268 22.59 -7.79 9.26
C ARG A 268 23.73 -8.46 10.00
N ALA A 269 23.42 -9.12 11.13
CA ALA A 269 24.43 -9.86 11.90
C ALA A 269 25.13 -10.95 11.06
N ARG A 270 24.41 -11.51 10.09
CA ARG A 270 24.93 -12.50 9.14
C ARG A 270 25.47 -11.91 7.84
N ARG A 271 25.44 -10.58 7.68
CA ARG A 271 25.81 -9.88 6.44
C ARG A 271 25.04 -10.36 5.21
N LEU A 272 23.79 -10.79 5.40
CA LEU A 272 22.89 -11.17 4.31
C LEU A 272 22.17 -9.93 3.80
N PRO A 273 22.37 -9.52 2.55
CA PRO A 273 21.70 -8.38 1.98
C PRO A 273 20.19 -8.65 1.80
N TYR A 274 19.38 -7.69 2.18
CA TYR A 274 17.92 -7.77 2.09
C TYR A 274 17.33 -6.46 1.58
N ARG A 275 16.07 -6.52 1.15
CA ARG A 275 15.22 -5.37 0.89
C ARG A 275 13.94 -5.50 1.69
N LEU A 276 13.48 -4.40 2.27
CA LEU A 276 12.21 -4.33 2.97
C LEU A 276 11.18 -3.66 2.04
N VAL A 277 10.13 -4.42 1.68
CA VAL A 277 9.05 -3.92 0.80
C VAL A 277 7.87 -3.50 1.67
N GLY A 278 7.35 -2.28 1.44
CA GLY A 278 6.22 -1.73 2.20
C GLY A 278 6.61 -0.99 3.49
N ALA A 279 7.91 -0.81 3.76
CA ALA A 279 8.40 0.12 4.76
C ALA A 279 9.02 1.34 4.06
N GLN A 280 8.91 2.52 4.65
CA GLN A 280 9.27 3.85 4.12
C GLN A 280 9.78 3.85 2.68
N SER A 281 8.88 4.05 1.73
CA SER A 281 9.24 4.22 0.32
C SER A 281 10.28 5.33 0.17
N LEU A 282 11.11 5.27 -0.87
CA LEU A 282 11.96 6.39 -1.28
C LEU A 282 11.17 7.70 -1.30
N PHE A 283 9.92 7.63 -1.78
CA PHE A 283 9.00 8.76 -1.91
C PHE A 283 8.44 9.27 -0.58
N ASP A 284 8.58 8.50 0.51
CA ASP A 284 8.23 8.97 1.86
C ASP A 284 9.30 9.83 2.50
N ARG A 285 10.50 9.82 1.94
CA ARG A 285 11.62 10.62 2.44
C ARG A 285 11.40 12.11 2.20
N LYS A 286 11.75 12.91 3.20
CA LYS A 286 11.59 14.38 3.18
C LYS A 286 12.23 15.00 1.93
N GLU A 287 13.48 14.65 1.66
CA GLU A 287 14.27 15.19 0.55
C GLU A 287 13.67 14.85 -0.81
N ILE A 288 13.06 13.68 -0.96
CA ILE A 288 12.39 13.26 -2.19
C ILE A 288 11.06 13.98 -2.37
N LYS A 289 10.26 14.11 -1.30
CA LYS A 289 9.02 14.89 -1.33
C LYS A 289 9.28 16.36 -1.65
N ASP A 290 10.37 16.93 -1.12
CA ASP A 290 10.76 18.30 -1.41
C ASP A 290 11.20 18.46 -2.87
N ALA A 291 12.01 17.53 -3.40
CA ALA A 291 12.41 17.52 -4.80
C ALA A 291 11.20 17.39 -5.74
N LEU A 292 10.28 16.46 -5.46
CA LEU A 292 9.04 16.28 -6.24
C LEU A 292 8.18 17.55 -6.24
N CYS A 293 8.06 18.24 -5.10
CA CYS A 293 7.32 19.51 -5.06
C CYS A 293 7.96 20.57 -5.94
N TYR A 294 9.29 20.64 -5.99
CA TYR A 294 9.99 21.52 -6.93
C TYR A 294 9.75 21.14 -8.39
N LEU A 295 9.73 19.86 -8.72
CA LEU A 295 9.41 19.39 -10.07
C LEU A 295 7.95 19.69 -10.45
N ARG A 296 7.01 19.56 -9.51
CA ARG A 296 5.61 19.95 -9.69
C ARG A 296 5.47 21.45 -10.01
N LEU A 297 6.26 22.30 -9.36
CA LEU A 297 6.26 23.74 -9.63
C LEU A 297 6.78 24.09 -11.03
N LEU A 298 7.66 23.28 -11.62
CA LEU A 298 8.04 23.44 -13.02
C LEU A 298 6.88 23.18 -13.98
N LEU A 299 6.03 22.22 -13.64
CA LEU A 299 4.85 21.87 -14.44
C LEU A 299 3.71 22.86 -14.19
N ASN A 300 3.44 23.14 -12.93
CA ASN A 300 2.37 24.03 -12.49
C ASN A 300 2.85 24.97 -11.36
N PRO A 301 3.24 26.23 -11.65
CA PRO A 301 3.69 27.18 -10.62
C PRO A 301 2.55 27.58 -9.67
N HIS A 302 1.30 27.35 -10.05
CA HIS A 302 0.12 27.61 -9.22
C HIS A 302 -0.26 26.42 -8.33
N ASP A 303 0.60 25.40 -8.24
CA ASP A 303 0.47 24.33 -7.26
C ASP A 303 0.79 24.87 -5.85
N GLU A 304 -0.25 25.36 -5.21
CA GLU A 304 -0.16 26.02 -3.91
C GLU A 304 0.40 25.09 -2.82
N LEU A 305 0.07 23.81 -2.86
CA LEU A 305 0.54 22.85 -1.86
C LEU A 305 2.02 22.54 -2.05
N ALA A 306 2.47 22.35 -3.28
CA ALA A 306 3.88 22.19 -3.57
C ALA A 306 4.67 23.44 -3.17
N LEU A 307 4.17 24.64 -3.50
CA LEU A 307 4.81 25.91 -3.13
C LEU A 307 4.92 26.05 -1.61
N ARG A 308 3.84 25.85 -0.86
CA ARG A 308 3.82 25.95 0.61
C ARG A 308 4.81 25.00 1.26
N ARG A 309 4.99 23.82 0.69
CA ARG A 309 5.94 22.85 1.22
C ARG A 309 7.38 23.32 1.06
N VAL A 310 7.74 23.89 -0.08
CA VAL A 310 9.15 24.16 -0.43
C VAL A 310 9.54 25.63 -0.40
N ILE A 311 8.62 26.56 -0.18
CA ILE A 311 8.88 28.00 -0.21
C ILE A 311 10.03 28.42 0.73
N ASN A 312 10.19 27.70 1.85
CA ASN A 312 11.25 27.93 2.84
C ASN A 312 12.25 26.76 2.96
N VAL A 313 12.41 25.95 1.91
CA VAL A 313 13.38 24.85 1.79
C VAL A 313 14.27 25.07 0.56
N PRO A 314 15.54 25.49 0.71
CA PRO A 314 16.25 25.89 1.92
C PRO A 314 15.64 27.12 2.61
N SER A 315 16.08 27.39 3.83
CA SER A 315 15.56 28.54 4.60
C SER A 315 15.77 29.87 3.84
N ARG A 316 14.67 30.53 3.49
CA ARG A 316 14.61 31.81 2.77
C ARG A 316 14.09 32.96 3.64
N GLY A 317 14.00 32.74 4.96
CA GLY A 317 13.45 33.75 5.87
C GLY A 317 11.93 33.93 5.76
N ILE A 318 11.23 32.98 5.12
CA ILE A 318 9.78 33.00 4.98
C ILE A 318 9.17 32.20 6.16
N GLY A 319 8.98 32.91 7.27
CA GLY A 319 8.35 32.36 8.48
C GLY A 319 6.83 32.47 8.45
N ILE A 320 6.21 32.06 9.57
CA ILE A 320 4.74 32.03 9.75
C ILE A 320 4.09 33.37 9.45
N THR A 321 4.67 34.45 9.97
CA THR A 321 4.14 35.84 9.76
C THR A 321 4.21 36.25 8.29
N THR A 322 5.31 35.93 7.60
CA THR A 322 5.46 36.23 6.17
C THR A 322 4.46 35.43 5.34
N MET A 323 4.26 34.16 5.69
CA MET A 323 3.24 33.32 5.04
C MET A 323 1.82 33.85 5.25
N ALA A 324 1.48 34.30 6.46
CA ALA A 324 0.18 34.91 6.74
C ALA A 324 -0.06 36.17 5.90
N ASN A 325 0.96 37.00 5.71
CA ASN A 325 0.88 38.19 4.84
C ASN A 325 0.70 37.79 3.36
N ILE A 326 1.40 36.74 2.89
CA ILE A 326 1.24 36.22 1.53
C ILE A 326 -0.21 35.72 1.34
N ASP A 327 -0.73 34.97 2.30
CA ASP A 327 -2.09 34.42 2.27
C ASP A 327 -3.15 35.52 2.25
N GLN A 328 -2.97 36.55 3.09
CA GLN A 328 -3.88 37.69 3.13
C GLN A 328 -3.87 38.46 1.81
N THR A 329 -2.70 38.74 1.28
CA THR A 329 -2.54 39.45 -0.01
C THR A 329 -3.14 38.63 -1.18
N ALA A 330 -2.95 37.30 -1.15
CA ALA A 330 -3.55 36.40 -2.15
C ALA A 330 -5.09 36.45 -2.15
N LYS A 331 -5.69 36.49 -0.95
CA LYS A 331 -7.14 36.62 -0.78
C LYS A 331 -7.67 37.98 -1.23
N GLU A 332 -7.01 39.06 -0.79
CA GLU A 332 -7.42 40.43 -1.10
C GLU A 332 -7.37 40.75 -2.60
N ASP A 333 -6.30 40.30 -3.26
CA ASP A 333 -6.07 40.60 -4.69
C ASP A 333 -6.59 39.49 -5.63
N SER A 334 -7.15 38.40 -5.09
CA SER A 334 -7.57 37.22 -5.85
C SER A 334 -6.47 36.66 -6.75
N LEU A 335 -5.22 36.64 -6.27
CA LEU A 335 -4.05 36.15 -6.98
C LEU A 335 -3.61 34.80 -6.46
N ALA A 336 -3.00 33.97 -7.35
CA ALA A 336 -2.33 32.75 -6.93
C ALA A 336 -1.09 33.08 -6.05
N LEU A 337 -0.79 32.21 -5.08
CA LEU A 337 0.31 32.43 -4.13
C LEU A 337 1.66 32.71 -4.81
N PHE A 338 1.97 32.00 -5.88
CA PHE A 338 3.21 32.19 -6.62
C PHE A 338 3.32 33.61 -7.20
N GLU A 339 2.22 34.17 -7.71
CA GLU A 339 2.18 35.53 -8.23
C GLU A 339 2.34 36.59 -7.10
N VAL A 340 1.76 36.30 -5.93
CA VAL A 340 1.95 37.16 -4.75
C VAL A 340 3.41 37.15 -4.32
N VAL A 341 4.05 35.97 -4.22
CA VAL A 341 5.49 35.84 -3.89
C VAL A 341 6.34 36.59 -4.90
N ARG A 342 6.06 36.46 -6.21
CA ARG A 342 6.75 37.17 -7.29
C ARG A 342 6.59 38.69 -7.16
N ARG A 343 5.39 39.17 -6.84
CA ARG A 343 5.12 40.59 -6.65
C ARG A 343 5.82 41.16 -5.41
N MET A 344 5.73 40.43 -4.28
CA MET A 344 6.38 40.85 -3.03
C MET A 344 7.91 40.89 -3.14
N SER A 345 8.51 39.97 -3.92
CA SER A 345 9.95 39.98 -4.18
C SER A 345 10.43 41.26 -4.88
N LYS A 346 9.55 41.95 -5.62
CA LYS A 346 9.85 43.21 -6.35
C LYS A 346 9.51 44.48 -5.55
N GLN A 347 8.60 44.41 -4.57
CA GLN A 347 8.02 45.60 -3.91
C GLN A 347 8.75 46.07 -2.64
N GLY A 348 9.79 45.39 -2.16
CA GLY A 348 10.57 45.83 -1.01
C GLY A 348 9.85 45.89 0.35
N LYS A 349 8.66 45.30 0.47
CA LYS A 349 7.83 45.32 1.69
C LYS A 349 8.21 44.25 2.73
N VAL A 350 9.21 43.43 2.46
CA VAL A 350 9.71 42.35 3.33
C VAL A 350 11.22 42.55 3.58
N ALA A 351 11.75 41.89 4.62
CA ALA A 351 13.17 41.92 4.92
C ALA A 351 14.04 41.54 3.72
N GLU A 352 15.19 42.16 3.53
CA GLU A 352 16.04 41.98 2.35
C GLU A 352 16.41 40.53 2.09
N LYS A 353 16.76 39.75 3.14
CA LYS A 353 17.04 38.33 3.03
C LYS A 353 15.83 37.53 2.48
N THR A 354 14.64 37.84 2.95
CA THR A 354 13.39 37.20 2.52
C THR A 354 13.06 37.58 1.08
N ARG A 355 13.26 38.85 0.73
CA ARG A 355 13.07 39.40 -0.62
C ARG A 355 13.99 38.70 -1.63
N ALA A 356 15.27 38.58 -1.30
CA ALA A 356 16.27 37.91 -2.13
C ALA A 356 15.90 36.41 -2.32
N GLY A 357 15.48 35.73 -1.23
CA GLY A 357 15.04 34.32 -1.31
C GLY A 357 13.75 34.10 -2.14
N MET A 358 12.80 35.05 -2.10
CA MET A 358 11.62 35.03 -2.96
C MET A 358 11.99 35.26 -4.43
N LEU A 359 12.92 36.16 -4.71
CA LEU A 359 13.39 36.48 -6.05
C LEU A 359 14.16 35.28 -6.65
N GLU A 360 15.08 34.67 -5.87
CA GLU A 360 15.77 33.42 -6.24
C GLU A 360 14.77 32.31 -6.60
N LEU A 361 13.81 32.04 -5.71
CA LEU A 361 12.79 31.00 -5.89
C LEU A 361 12.01 31.20 -7.20
N THR A 362 11.41 32.37 -7.38
CA THR A 362 10.56 32.64 -8.54
C THR A 362 11.36 32.73 -9.83
N GLY A 363 12.55 33.32 -9.79
CA GLY A 363 13.43 33.48 -10.95
C GLY A 363 13.95 32.14 -11.48
N VAL A 364 14.43 31.25 -10.59
CA VAL A 364 14.93 29.95 -10.96
C VAL A 364 13.80 29.05 -11.52
N ILE A 365 12.61 29.08 -10.91
CA ILE A 365 11.46 28.32 -11.43
C ILE A 365 11.06 28.83 -12.81
N ASP A 366 10.91 30.15 -13.01
CA ASP A 366 10.49 30.70 -14.29
C ASP A 366 11.50 30.42 -15.42
N ALA A 367 12.80 30.64 -15.15
CA ALA A 367 13.86 30.35 -16.11
C ALA A 367 13.92 28.85 -16.51
N THR A 368 13.80 27.96 -15.52
CA THR A 368 13.82 26.53 -15.80
C THR A 368 12.56 26.07 -16.53
N ARG A 369 11.40 26.64 -16.23
CA ARG A 369 10.16 26.33 -16.96
C ARG A 369 10.24 26.73 -18.44
N GLN A 370 10.88 27.85 -18.74
CA GLN A 370 11.12 28.23 -20.13
C GLN A 370 12.02 27.21 -20.82
N ARG A 371 13.16 26.88 -20.21
CA ARG A 371 14.10 25.87 -20.75
C ARG A 371 13.43 24.50 -20.94
N LEU A 372 12.58 24.06 -20.03
CA LEU A 372 11.89 22.76 -20.10
C LEU A 372 11.04 22.61 -21.37
N ARG A 373 10.57 23.70 -21.95
CA ARG A 373 9.80 23.70 -23.20
C ARG A 373 10.66 23.61 -24.46
N GLU A 374 11.94 23.93 -24.33
CA GLU A 374 12.88 24.12 -25.43
C GLU A 374 13.89 22.96 -25.52
N VAL A 375 14.10 22.20 -24.43
CA VAL A 375 15.10 21.12 -24.38
C VAL A 375 14.57 19.81 -24.92
N ASP A 376 15.50 19.06 -25.53
CA ASP A 376 15.26 17.69 -25.93
C ASP A 376 15.29 16.73 -24.74
N ARG A 377 14.74 15.55 -24.93
CA ARG A 377 14.65 14.51 -23.89
C ARG A 377 16.02 14.17 -23.29
N GLU A 378 17.08 14.11 -24.08
CA GLU A 378 18.44 13.78 -23.63
C GLU A 378 19.00 14.83 -22.66
N ALA A 379 18.61 16.09 -22.80
CA ALA A 379 19.01 17.17 -21.92
C ALA A 379 18.17 17.27 -20.66
N LEU A 380 17.08 16.52 -20.52
CA LEU A 380 16.16 16.58 -19.37
C LEU A 380 16.89 16.26 -18.07
N ARG A 381 17.65 15.15 -18.01
CA ARG A 381 18.40 14.73 -16.81
C ARG A 381 19.37 15.79 -16.30
N PRO A 382 20.34 16.25 -17.08
CA PRO A 382 21.28 17.28 -16.61
C PRO A 382 20.57 18.59 -16.23
N MET A 383 19.51 18.97 -16.93
CA MET A 383 18.72 20.16 -16.62
C MET A 383 18.01 20.05 -15.26
N LEU A 384 17.35 18.92 -14.97
CA LEU A 384 16.65 18.74 -13.70
C LEU A 384 17.62 18.66 -12.52
N LEU A 385 18.77 17.99 -12.66
CA LEU A 385 19.82 17.98 -11.64
C LEU A 385 20.37 19.38 -11.38
N HIS A 386 20.63 20.15 -12.43
CA HIS A 386 21.06 21.55 -12.32
C HIS A 386 20.02 22.39 -11.59
N TYR A 387 18.75 22.29 -11.98
CA TYR A 387 17.63 22.97 -11.33
C TYR A 387 17.53 22.68 -9.83
N LEU A 388 17.56 21.39 -9.44
CA LEU A 388 17.45 21.03 -8.02
C LEU A 388 18.66 21.48 -7.19
N LYS A 389 19.84 21.59 -7.80
CA LYS A 389 21.02 22.20 -7.17
C LYS A 389 20.87 23.72 -7.04
N GLU A 390 20.51 24.39 -8.13
CA GLU A 390 20.36 25.84 -8.20
C GLU A 390 19.28 26.35 -7.24
N ILE A 391 18.12 25.69 -7.20
CA ILE A 391 17.03 26.03 -6.27
C ILE A 391 17.38 25.72 -4.79
N GLY A 392 18.46 24.96 -4.55
CA GLY A 392 19.05 24.74 -3.23
C GLY A 392 18.62 23.48 -2.51
N VAL A 393 18.09 22.45 -3.20
CA VAL A 393 17.70 21.17 -2.55
C VAL A 393 18.93 20.51 -1.92
N GLU A 394 20.07 20.42 -2.63
CA GLU A 394 21.32 19.87 -2.07
C GLU A 394 21.78 20.67 -0.84
N ARG A 395 21.70 22.00 -0.90
CA ARG A 395 22.06 22.87 0.22
C ARG A 395 21.14 22.63 1.44
N ALA A 396 19.84 22.43 1.22
CA ALA A 396 18.89 22.10 2.27
C ALA A 396 19.19 20.76 2.94
N ILE A 397 19.52 19.73 2.16
CA ILE A 397 19.91 18.40 2.67
C ILE A 397 21.16 18.50 3.54
N ARG A 398 22.19 19.22 3.08
CA ARG A 398 23.45 19.41 3.84
C ARG A 398 23.26 20.26 5.10
N ALA A 399 22.30 21.16 5.11
CA ALA A 399 21.97 21.95 6.30
C ALA A 399 21.16 21.17 7.34
N ASP A 400 20.33 20.23 6.90
CA ASP A 400 19.47 19.40 7.76
C ASP A 400 20.21 18.19 8.34
N GLU A 401 21.27 17.72 7.67
CA GLU A 401 22.04 16.53 8.04
C GLU A 401 23.49 16.88 8.33
N PRO A 402 23.90 16.87 9.61
CA PRO A 402 25.27 17.20 10.01
C PRO A 402 26.35 16.22 9.53
N ASN A 403 25.98 14.95 9.27
CA ASN A 403 26.92 13.95 8.79
C ASN A 403 27.08 14.04 7.26
N PRO A 404 28.27 14.43 6.73
CA PRO A 404 28.49 14.62 5.30
C PRO A 404 28.20 13.35 4.46
N ASN A 405 28.53 12.18 4.98
CA ASN A 405 28.30 10.92 4.28
C ASN A 405 26.81 10.60 4.15
N VAL A 406 26.03 10.89 5.20
CA VAL A 406 24.56 10.70 5.17
C VAL A 406 23.91 11.74 4.25
N ALA A 407 24.38 12.99 4.29
CA ALA A 407 23.91 14.05 3.37
C ALA A 407 24.18 13.66 1.91
N GLU A 408 25.36 13.10 1.61
CA GLU A 408 25.70 12.62 0.26
C GLU A 408 24.79 11.48 -0.20
N ILE A 409 24.49 10.51 0.69
CA ILE A 409 23.55 9.43 0.40
C ILE A 409 22.15 10.00 0.09
N ARG A 410 21.67 10.98 0.88
CA ARG A 410 20.36 11.62 0.64
C ARG A 410 20.34 12.37 -0.70
N TRP A 411 21.42 13.09 -1.04
CA TRP A 411 21.53 13.74 -2.33
C TRP A 411 21.57 12.75 -3.49
N LYS A 412 22.30 11.64 -3.33
CA LYS A 412 22.31 10.55 -4.32
C LYS A 412 20.91 10.01 -4.60
N MET A 413 20.06 9.84 -3.56
CA MET A 413 18.66 9.42 -3.75
C MET A 413 17.84 10.42 -4.57
N VAL A 414 18.07 11.74 -4.41
CA VAL A 414 17.44 12.76 -5.26
C VAL A 414 17.95 12.65 -6.71
N SER A 415 19.24 12.35 -6.90
CA SER A 415 19.80 12.12 -8.23
C SER A 415 19.22 10.87 -8.90
N GLU A 416 18.99 9.80 -8.14
CA GLU A 416 18.33 8.57 -8.61
C GLU A 416 16.87 8.82 -9.01
N LEU A 417 16.13 9.68 -8.28
CA LEU A 417 14.80 10.12 -8.69
C LEU A 417 14.83 10.75 -10.10
N VAL A 418 15.79 11.66 -10.34
CA VAL A 418 15.94 12.33 -11.65
C VAL A 418 16.34 11.34 -12.74
N GLU A 419 17.17 10.34 -12.40
CA GLU A 419 17.53 9.25 -13.32
C GLU A 419 16.30 8.44 -13.73
N GLY A 420 15.41 8.11 -12.76
CA GLY A 420 14.13 7.43 -13.03
C GLY A 420 13.24 8.23 -13.98
N ILE A 421 13.18 9.56 -13.83
CA ILE A 421 12.44 10.43 -14.77
C ILE A 421 12.99 10.33 -16.18
N ALA A 422 14.31 10.37 -16.35
CA ALA A 422 14.95 10.33 -17.66
C ALA A 422 14.81 8.98 -18.38
N ARG A 423 14.75 7.89 -17.60
CA ARG A 423 14.57 6.51 -18.10
C ARG A 423 13.11 6.11 -18.34
N ALA A 424 12.15 6.95 -17.97
CA ALA A 424 10.74 6.61 -18.13
C ALA A 424 10.43 6.15 -19.57
N GLU A 425 9.72 5.03 -19.70
CA GLU A 425 9.31 4.49 -21.00
C GLU A 425 8.23 5.37 -21.63
N GLU A 426 8.68 6.26 -22.52
CA GLU A 426 7.84 7.17 -23.27
C GLU A 426 8.21 7.11 -24.75
N PRO A 427 7.27 7.35 -25.68
CA PRO A 427 7.57 7.45 -27.10
C PRO A 427 8.75 8.39 -27.37
N GLU A 428 9.62 8.05 -28.32
CA GLU A 428 10.77 8.90 -28.69
C GLU A 428 10.35 10.34 -29.07
N SER A 429 9.13 10.49 -29.59
CA SER A 429 8.55 11.80 -29.93
C SER A 429 8.05 12.62 -28.75
N ALA A 430 8.09 12.08 -27.52
CA ALA A 430 7.61 12.79 -26.34
C ALA A 430 8.58 13.93 -25.97
N SER A 431 8.03 15.14 -25.77
CA SER A 431 8.82 16.29 -25.30
C SER A 431 9.31 16.07 -23.87
N ALA A 432 10.42 16.73 -23.47
CA ALA A 432 10.94 16.72 -22.12
C ALA A 432 9.87 17.10 -21.06
N TYR A 433 9.01 18.06 -21.40
CA TYR A 433 7.86 18.45 -20.57
C TYR A 433 6.88 17.28 -20.38
N ALA A 434 6.51 16.58 -21.45
CA ALA A 434 5.56 15.48 -21.38
C ALA A 434 6.10 14.28 -20.58
N VAL A 435 7.40 13.99 -20.69
CA VAL A 435 8.08 12.95 -19.90
C VAL A 435 8.01 13.31 -18.41
N LEU A 436 8.38 14.53 -18.05
CA LEU A 436 8.34 15.00 -16.66
C LEU A 436 6.90 14.99 -16.10
N ASP A 437 5.93 15.49 -16.87
CA ASP A 437 4.54 15.58 -16.45
C ASP A 437 3.95 14.18 -16.15
N ARG A 438 4.10 13.25 -17.07
CA ARG A 438 3.61 11.87 -16.88
C ARG A 438 4.31 11.16 -15.73
N TYR A 439 5.63 11.33 -15.60
CA TYR A 439 6.36 10.73 -14.48
C TYR A 439 5.89 11.29 -13.15
N VAL A 440 5.77 12.60 -13.00
CA VAL A 440 5.28 13.23 -11.77
C VAL A 440 3.85 12.80 -11.45
N GLN A 441 2.99 12.68 -12.45
CA GLN A 441 1.64 12.14 -12.28
C GLN A 441 1.67 10.66 -11.88
N SER A 442 2.49 9.83 -12.53
CA SER A 442 2.61 8.40 -12.19
C SER A 442 3.15 8.21 -10.79
N VAL A 443 4.16 8.99 -10.36
CA VAL A 443 4.69 8.93 -8.98
C VAL A 443 3.62 9.31 -7.96
N THR A 444 2.75 10.25 -8.30
CA THR A 444 1.65 10.63 -7.42
C THR A 444 0.55 9.56 -7.37
N LEU A 445 0.34 8.85 -8.48
CA LEU A 445 -0.66 7.79 -8.61
C LEU A 445 -0.12 6.41 -8.15
N ASP A 446 1.19 6.19 -8.24
CA ASP A 446 1.74 4.84 -8.22
C ASP A 446 3.02 4.70 -7.39
N LEU A 447 2.90 4.81 -6.09
CA LEU A 447 3.97 4.44 -5.14
C LEU A 447 4.37 2.96 -5.25
N THR A 448 3.58 2.15 -5.95
CA THR A 448 3.75 0.70 -6.09
C THR A 448 4.57 0.31 -7.33
N LEU A 449 4.46 1.03 -8.46
CA LEU A 449 5.18 0.69 -9.70
C LEU A 449 6.68 0.95 -9.63
N ILE A 450 7.10 1.96 -8.88
CA ILE A 450 8.54 2.29 -8.70
C ILE A 450 9.31 1.22 -7.91
N ALA A 451 8.61 0.35 -7.17
CA ALA A 451 9.22 -0.84 -6.59
C ALA A 451 9.66 -1.86 -7.67
N GLN A 452 9.04 -1.86 -8.86
CA GLN A 452 9.35 -2.80 -9.94
C GLN A 452 10.54 -2.36 -10.82
N GLU A 453 10.72 -1.07 -11.08
CA GLU A 453 11.87 -0.56 -11.86
C GLU A 453 13.24 -0.71 -11.16
N ARG A 454 13.24 -0.98 -9.84
CA ARG A 454 14.44 -1.28 -9.05
C ARG A 454 14.91 -2.74 -9.13
N GLU A 455 14.31 -3.58 -9.95
CA GLU A 455 14.70 -4.99 -10.04
C GLU A 455 16.16 -5.19 -10.44
N GLU A 456 16.74 -4.33 -11.25
CA GLU A 456 18.15 -4.47 -11.63
C GLU A 456 19.15 -4.14 -10.51
N GLU A 457 18.87 -3.14 -9.66
CA GLU A 457 19.71 -2.81 -8.49
C GLU A 457 19.49 -3.74 -7.29
N ASN A 458 18.39 -4.48 -7.26
CA ASN A 458 18.05 -5.39 -6.16
C ASN A 458 18.39 -6.86 -6.47
N ARG A 459 19.17 -7.14 -7.50
CA ARG A 459 19.64 -8.49 -7.79
C ARG A 459 20.37 -9.06 -6.57
N ASN A 460 19.98 -10.31 -6.24
CA ASN A 460 20.57 -11.07 -5.13
C ASN A 460 20.37 -10.47 -3.72
N LYS A 461 19.14 -10.05 -3.38
CA LYS A 461 18.74 -9.63 -2.03
C LYS A 461 17.51 -10.40 -1.55
N ILE A 462 17.51 -10.81 -0.27
CA ILE A 462 16.34 -11.41 0.38
C ILE A 462 15.21 -10.40 0.44
N THR A 463 13.99 -10.81 0.11
CA THR A 463 12.82 -9.93 0.18
C THR A 463 12.09 -10.11 1.51
N LEU A 464 12.00 -9.04 2.31
CA LEU A 464 11.20 -8.95 3.52
C LEU A 464 9.93 -8.16 3.23
N MET A 465 8.76 -8.70 3.53
CA MET A 465 7.50 -7.98 3.29
C MET A 465 6.34 -8.48 4.14
N THR A 466 5.30 -7.64 4.23
CA THR A 466 4.06 -8.10 4.84
C THR A 466 3.33 -9.09 3.93
N LEU A 467 2.51 -9.96 4.52
CA LEU A 467 1.63 -10.86 3.77
C LEU A 467 0.74 -10.12 2.76
N HIS A 468 0.24 -8.93 3.11
CA HIS A 468 -0.54 -8.10 2.18
C HIS A 468 0.26 -7.65 0.96
N SER A 469 1.50 -7.22 1.18
CA SER A 469 2.39 -6.76 0.11
C SER A 469 2.87 -7.89 -0.80
N SER A 470 2.76 -9.15 -0.36
CA SER A 470 3.17 -10.32 -1.14
C SER A 470 2.15 -10.75 -2.20
N LYS A 471 0.93 -10.18 -2.17
CA LYS A 471 -0.09 -10.48 -3.19
C LYS A 471 0.43 -10.10 -4.58
N GLY A 472 0.22 -10.99 -5.56
CA GLY A 472 0.73 -10.83 -6.93
C GLY A 472 2.18 -11.27 -7.14
N LEU A 473 2.96 -11.48 -6.06
CA LEU A 473 4.35 -11.93 -6.15
C LEU A 473 4.48 -13.44 -5.96
N GLU A 474 5.67 -13.99 -6.27
CA GLU A 474 5.99 -15.40 -6.06
C GLU A 474 7.49 -15.58 -5.86
N PHE A 475 7.88 -16.57 -5.05
CA PHE A 475 9.29 -16.83 -4.71
C PHE A 475 9.56 -18.34 -4.65
N PRO A 476 10.74 -18.81 -5.06
CA PRO A 476 11.11 -20.21 -4.93
C PRO A 476 11.00 -20.71 -3.48
N VAL A 477 11.51 -19.96 -2.52
CA VAL A 477 11.51 -20.31 -1.09
C VAL A 477 10.85 -19.20 -0.27
N VAL A 478 9.83 -19.57 0.50
CA VAL A 478 9.11 -18.63 1.37
C VAL A 478 9.22 -19.06 2.84
N PHE A 479 9.64 -18.14 3.69
CA PHE A 479 9.52 -18.24 5.14
C PHE A 479 8.32 -17.41 5.60
N MET A 480 7.30 -18.06 6.16
CA MET A 480 6.19 -17.37 6.83
C MET A 480 6.44 -17.39 8.33
N CYS A 481 6.81 -16.23 8.90
CA CYS A 481 7.12 -16.11 10.31
C CYS A 481 5.93 -15.60 11.13
N GLY A 482 6.02 -15.83 12.45
CA GLY A 482 4.99 -15.39 13.39
C GLY A 482 3.69 -16.20 13.28
N MET A 483 3.76 -17.51 13.02
CA MET A 483 2.60 -18.40 12.99
C MET A 483 2.07 -18.68 14.40
N SER A 484 1.69 -17.61 15.10
CA SER A 484 1.18 -17.62 16.48
C SER A 484 -0.14 -16.85 16.58
N GLU A 485 -1.01 -17.24 17.51
CA GLU A 485 -2.22 -16.48 17.84
C GLU A 485 -1.84 -15.02 18.17
N GLU A 486 -2.72 -14.08 17.84
CA GLU A 486 -2.54 -12.63 17.98
C GLU A 486 -1.50 -12.00 17.05
N GLN A 487 -0.71 -12.82 16.33
CA GLN A 487 0.13 -12.39 15.21
C GLN A 487 -0.53 -12.74 13.86
N LEU A 488 -0.80 -14.02 13.63
CA LEU A 488 -1.57 -14.54 12.49
C LEU A 488 -2.47 -15.69 12.96
N PRO A 489 -3.78 -15.45 13.19
CA PRO A 489 -4.53 -14.21 12.94
C PRO A 489 -4.10 -13.05 13.84
N HIS A 490 -4.27 -11.83 13.32
CA HIS A 490 -3.93 -10.62 14.06
C HIS A 490 -4.87 -10.42 15.27
N ARG A 491 -4.31 -9.87 16.38
CA ARG A 491 -5.04 -9.66 17.64
C ARG A 491 -6.41 -8.99 17.48
N ARG A 492 -6.51 -7.94 16.68
CA ARG A 492 -7.79 -7.25 16.43
C ARG A 492 -8.85 -8.16 15.81
N ALA A 493 -8.45 -9.05 14.90
CA ALA A 493 -9.38 -10.00 14.29
C ALA A 493 -9.89 -11.03 15.29
N VAL A 494 -9.06 -11.39 16.26
CA VAL A 494 -9.42 -12.33 17.34
C VAL A 494 -10.36 -11.69 18.36
N GLU A 495 -10.09 -10.44 18.76
CA GLU A 495 -10.81 -9.74 19.84
C GLU A 495 -12.11 -9.07 19.34
N GLU A 496 -12.09 -8.43 18.17
CA GLU A 496 -13.16 -7.52 17.74
C GLU A 496 -13.96 -8.06 16.54
N GLY A 497 -13.39 -8.98 15.76
CA GLY A 497 -13.83 -9.23 14.39
C GLY A 497 -14.76 -10.42 14.16
N GLY A 498 -14.92 -11.33 15.11
CA GLY A 498 -15.73 -12.54 14.94
C GLY A 498 -15.30 -13.42 13.75
N GLY A 499 -16.22 -14.28 13.26
CA GLY A 499 -15.91 -15.27 12.22
C GLY A 499 -15.50 -14.67 10.87
N ALA A 500 -16.04 -13.51 10.50
CA ALA A 500 -15.71 -12.85 9.22
C ALA A 500 -14.27 -12.33 9.19
N ALA A 501 -13.79 -11.74 10.28
CA ALA A 501 -12.41 -11.25 10.38
C ALA A 501 -11.40 -12.41 10.42
N ILE A 502 -11.72 -13.50 11.10
CA ILE A 502 -10.90 -14.72 11.06
C ILE A 502 -10.86 -15.32 9.64
N ALA A 503 -11.97 -15.28 8.90
CA ALA A 503 -11.99 -15.73 7.51
C ALA A 503 -11.11 -14.86 6.60
N GLU A 504 -11.03 -13.56 6.83
CA GLU A 504 -10.12 -12.65 6.11
C GLU A 504 -8.65 -12.93 6.45
N GLU A 505 -8.32 -13.11 7.74
CA GLU A 505 -6.96 -13.52 8.17
C GLU A 505 -6.56 -14.89 7.59
N ARG A 506 -7.53 -15.82 7.45
CA ARG A 506 -7.28 -17.11 6.79
C ARG A 506 -7.00 -16.96 5.30
N ARG A 507 -7.69 -16.06 4.60
CA ARG A 507 -7.35 -15.71 3.22
C ARG A 507 -5.94 -15.13 3.11
N LEU A 508 -5.57 -14.29 4.08
CA LEU A 508 -4.22 -13.73 4.12
C LEU A 508 -3.15 -14.80 4.37
N CYS A 509 -3.43 -15.77 5.25
CA CYS A 509 -2.57 -16.94 5.42
C CYS A 509 -2.46 -17.75 4.12
N TYR A 510 -3.58 -18.03 3.46
CA TYR A 510 -3.64 -18.69 2.16
C TYR A 510 -2.84 -17.96 1.08
N VAL A 511 -2.95 -16.62 1.01
CA VAL A 511 -2.14 -15.79 0.11
C VAL A 511 -0.66 -16.02 0.37
N GLY A 512 -0.22 -15.95 1.64
CA GLY A 512 1.19 -16.19 2.00
C GLY A 512 1.69 -17.57 1.60
N ILE A 513 0.91 -18.64 1.88
CA ILE A 513 1.25 -20.02 1.50
C ILE A 513 1.43 -20.13 -0.01
N THR A 514 0.51 -19.58 -0.79
CA THR A 514 0.52 -19.66 -2.26
C THR A 514 1.56 -18.75 -2.93
N ARG A 515 2.38 -18.02 -2.16
CA ARG A 515 3.54 -17.29 -2.71
C ARG A 515 4.74 -18.19 -2.95
N ALA A 516 4.81 -19.35 -2.27
CA ALA A 516 5.90 -20.30 -2.42
C ALA A 516 5.76 -21.13 -3.70
N ARG A 517 6.84 -21.26 -4.45
CA ARG A 517 6.90 -22.10 -5.65
C ARG A 517 7.39 -23.51 -5.31
N GLU A 518 8.49 -23.62 -4.59
CA GLU A 518 9.25 -24.85 -4.38
C GLU A 518 9.25 -25.28 -2.91
N GLN A 519 9.47 -24.33 -1.99
CA GLN A 519 9.61 -24.63 -0.57
C GLN A 519 8.89 -23.60 0.29
N LEU A 520 8.13 -24.08 1.28
CA LEU A 520 7.46 -23.27 2.29
C LEU A 520 7.93 -23.69 3.69
N VAL A 521 8.33 -22.71 4.47
CA VAL A 521 8.75 -22.89 5.88
C VAL A 521 7.85 -22.02 6.76
N LEU A 522 7.12 -22.64 7.67
CA LEU A 522 6.27 -21.98 8.64
C LEU A 522 7.01 -21.89 9.97
N THR A 523 7.24 -20.70 10.49
CA THR A 523 7.95 -20.53 11.76
C THR A 523 7.08 -19.83 12.80
N ARG A 524 7.31 -20.12 14.07
CA ARG A 524 6.68 -19.44 15.19
C ARG A 524 7.58 -19.35 16.40
N SER A 525 7.36 -18.32 17.21
CA SER A 525 7.93 -18.23 18.56
C SER A 525 6.97 -18.81 19.61
N ARG A 526 7.54 -19.42 20.67
CA ARG A 526 6.79 -19.89 21.85
C ARG A 526 6.58 -18.81 22.90
N SER A 527 7.38 -17.75 22.85
CA SER A 527 7.26 -16.60 23.75
C SER A 527 7.72 -15.31 23.07
N ALA A 528 7.22 -14.19 23.57
CA ALA A 528 7.65 -12.84 23.20
C ALA A 528 8.11 -12.07 24.42
N ASN A 529 8.96 -11.09 24.23
CA ASN A 529 9.29 -10.10 25.25
C ASN A 529 8.45 -8.86 25.02
N LEU A 530 7.40 -8.66 25.82
CA LEU A 530 6.51 -7.51 25.73
C LEU A 530 6.75 -6.61 26.95
N ARG A 531 7.27 -5.41 26.73
CA ARG A 531 7.56 -4.42 27.80
C ARG A 531 8.44 -4.95 28.94
N GLY A 532 9.38 -5.86 28.63
CA GLY A 532 10.27 -6.47 29.62
C GLY A 532 9.75 -7.75 30.27
N GLU A 533 8.51 -8.15 30.00
CA GLU A 533 7.93 -9.40 30.49
C GLU A 533 7.90 -10.48 29.40
N ARG A 534 8.24 -11.70 29.77
CA ARG A 534 8.17 -12.85 28.88
C ARG A 534 6.75 -13.43 28.85
N VAL A 535 6.07 -13.26 27.71
CA VAL A 535 4.69 -13.74 27.51
C VAL A 535 4.72 -14.98 26.61
N THR A 536 4.04 -16.04 27.05
CA THR A 536 3.90 -17.28 26.25
C THR A 536 2.91 -17.05 25.11
N ARG A 537 3.27 -17.54 23.89
CA ARG A 537 2.41 -17.50 22.71
C ARG A 537 1.84 -18.87 22.36
N LYS A 538 0.58 -18.92 22.01
CA LYS A 538 -0.09 -20.10 21.45
C LYS A 538 0.23 -20.22 19.96
N ALA A 539 0.29 -21.46 19.45
CA ALA A 539 0.39 -21.68 18.02
C ALA A 539 -0.84 -21.08 17.29
N SER A 540 -0.61 -20.56 16.09
CA SER A 540 -1.71 -20.12 15.23
C SER A 540 -2.72 -21.24 15.02
N ARG A 541 -4.01 -20.90 15.08
CA ARG A 541 -5.10 -21.84 14.74
C ARG A 541 -4.98 -22.37 13.33
N PHE A 542 -4.38 -21.60 12.41
CA PHE A 542 -4.18 -22.00 11.02
C PHE A 542 -3.17 -23.15 10.89
N LEU A 543 -2.20 -23.28 11.79
CA LEU A 543 -1.34 -24.47 11.86
C LEU A 543 -2.13 -25.73 12.24
N GLY A 544 -3.09 -25.61 13.16
CA GLY A 544 -3.97 -26.72 13.56
C GLY A 544 -4.98 -27.13 12.47
N GLU A 545 -5.14 -26.33 11.42
CA GLU A 545 -6.00 -26.65 10.27
C GLU A 545 -5.26 -27.46 9.18
N ILE A 546 -3.93 -27.60 9.30
CA ILE A 546 -3.10 -28.37 8.37
C ILE A 546 -2.96 -29.81 8.87
N PRO A 547 -3.25 -30.82 8.04
CA PRO A 547 -3.03 -32.22 8.38
C PRO A 547 -1.55 -32.49 8.73
N PRO A 548 -1.26 -33.21 9.82
CA PRO A 548 0.13 -33.45 10.25
C PRO A 548 0.99 -34.14 9.19
N GLU A 549 0.41 -34.98 8.35
CA GLU A 549 1.10 -35.69 7.26
C GLU A 549 1.60 -34.77 6.14
N LEU A 550 1.12 -33.53 6.07
CA LEU A 550 1.58 -32.51 5.11
C LEU A 550 2.69 -31.62 5.70
N LEU A 551 3.01 -31.80 6.99
CA LEU A 551 4.01 -31.01 7.69
C LEU A 551 5.25 -31.87 8.03
N GLU A 552 6.43 -31.34 7.72
CA GLU A 552 7.70 -31.81 8.26
C GLU A 552 8.05 -30.97 9.49
N MET A 553 7.95 -31.57 10.67
CA MET A 553 8.28 -30.90 11.92
C MET A 553 9.80 -30.85 12.10
N LEU A 554 10.34 -29.66 12.31
CA LEU A 554 11.78 -29.45 12.56
C LEU A 554 12.01 -29.04 14.03
N ASP A 555 13.14 -29.49 14.59
CA ASP A 555 13.65 -28.95 15.85
C ASP A 555 14.38 -27.60 15.65
N ALA A 556 14.88 -27.02 16.74
CA ALA A 556 15.60 -25.74 16.69
C ALA A 556 16.94 -25.83 15.94
N SER A 557 17.51 -27.02 15.73
CA SER A 557 18.69 -27.24 14.89
C SER A 557 18.35 -27.44 13.41
N GLY A 558 17.04 -27.51 13.07
CA GLY A 558 16.56 -27.71 11.71
C GLY A 558 16.55 -29.19 11.28
N VAL A 559 16.67 -30.12 12.25
CA VAL A 559 16.60 -31.55 12.01
C VAL A 559 15.13 -32.01 12.08
N PRO A 560 14.65 -32.84 11.14
CA PRO A 560 13.30 -33.41 11.22
C PRO A 560 13.11 -34.19 12.53
N THR A 561 12.02 -33.85 13.22
CA THR A 561 11.57 -34.60 14.40
C THR A 561 10.51 -35.60 13.96
N MET A 562 10.64 -36.85 14.40
CA MET A 562 9.56 -37.81 14.15
C MET A 562 8.24 -37.27 14.75
N PRO A 563 7.10 -37.42 14.06
CA PRO A 563 5.81 -37.11 14.67
C PRO A 563 5.69 -37.90 15.97
N VAL A 564 5.52 -37.21 17.08
CA VAL A 564 5.11 -37.88 18.32
C VAL A 564 3.75 -38.50 18.00
N ALA A 565 3.68 -39.84 17.94
CA ALA A 565 2.42 -40.52 17.77
C ALA A 565 1.40 -39.95 18.78
N PRO A 566 0.16 -39.61 18.37
CA PRO A 566 -0.80 -39.05 19.31
C PRO A 566 -0.93 -40.03 20.47
N ASP A 567 -0.76 -39.53 21.70
CA ASP A 567 -0.89 -40.31 22.91
C ASP A 567 -2.28 -40.99 22.88
N PRO A 568 -2.35 -42.33 22.75
CA PRO A 568 -3.62 -43.04 22.60
C PRO A 568 -4.53 -42.88 23.82
N THR A 569 -4.02 -42.29 24.91
CA THR A 569 -4.79 -42.02 26.14
C THR A 569 -5.44 -40.66 26.14
N LYS A 570 -5.06 -39.74 25.22
CA LYS A 570 -5.67 -38.41 25.07
C LYS A 570 -6.70 -38.42 23.93
N LEU A 571 -7.94 -38.78 24.30
CA LEU A 571 -9.09 -38.58 23.39
C LEU A 571 -9.14 -37.14 22.89
N THR A 572 -9.29 -36.96 21.60
CA THR A 572 -9.54 -35.64 21.01
C THR A 572 -10.83 -35.05 21.59
N ASN A 573 -10.97 -33.72 21.63
CA ASN A 573 -12.20 -33.09 22.11
C ASN A 573 -13.46 -33.61 21.41
N LEU A 574 -13.38 -34.00 20.13
CA LEU A 574 -14.46 -34.59 19.38
C LEU A 574 -14.82 -36.02 19.87
N GLU A 575 -13.82 -36.83 20.19
CA GLU A 575 -14.04 -38.18 20.76
C GLU A 575 -14.55 -38.12 22.19
N GLN A 576 -14.15 -37.11 22.98
CA GLN A 576 -14.68 -36.82 24.31
C GLN A 576 -16.16 -36.38 24.24
N ILE A 577 -16.49 -35.51 23.27
CA ILE A 577 -17.88 -35.07 23.04
C ILE A 577 -18.73 -36.27 22.55
N ALA A 578 -18.23 -37.09 21.63
CA ALA A 578 -18.92 -38.29 21.14
C ALA A 578 -19.15 -39.30 22.28
N LYS A 579 -18.18 -39.48 23.17
CA LYS A 579 -18.29 -40.37 24.33
C LYS A 579 -19.30 -39.84 25.36
N LEU A 580 -19.33 -38.53 25.58
CA LEU A 580 -20.33 -37.85 26.40
C LEU A 580 -21.75 -37.96 25.81
N GLN A 581 -21.88 -37.78 24.50
CA GLN A 581 -23.16 -37.95 23.81
C GLN A 581 -23.68 -39.40 23.87
N ALA A 582 -22.78 -40.38 23.68
CA ALA A 582 -23.12 -41.78 23.81
C ALA A 582 -23.54 -42.16 25.24
N MET A 583 -22.88 -41.60 26.28
CA MET A 583 -23.24 -41.77 27.67
C MET A 583 -24.60 -41.14 28.03
N LEU A 584 -24.90 -39.97 27.46
CA LEU A 584 -26.21 -39.32 27.64
C LEU A 584 -27.34 -40.10 26.94
N GLN A 585 -27.09 -40.65 25.76
CA GLN A 585 -28.08 -41.50 25.08
C GLN A 585 -28.31 -42.85 25.79
N ALA A 586 -27.25 -43.41 26.40
CA ALA A 586 -27.38 -44.63 27.18
C ALA A 586 -28.21 -44.45 28.49
N LYS A 587 -28.21 -43.24 29.05
CA LYS A 587 -29.04 -42.91 30.25
C LYS A 587 -30.50 -42.57 29.93
N GLN A 588 -30.86 -42.43 28.65
CA GLN A 588 -32.23 -42.12 28.20
C GLN A 588 -32.99 -43.32 27.66
N LYS A 589 -32.45 -44.53 27.76
CA LYS A 589 -33.22 -45.78 27.50
C LYS A 589 -33.81 -46.26 28.81
N PRO A 590 -35.15 -46.47 28.86
CA PRO A 590 -35.90 -46.93 30.05
C PRO A 590 -35.50 -48.35 30.46
#